data_c808d1f17f4f4243aadf2da523dba752
#
_entry.id   c808d1f17f4f4243aadf2da523dba752
#
_cell.length_a   1.000
_cell.length_b   1.000
_cell.length_c   1.000
_cell.angle_alpha   90.00
_cell.angle_beta   90.00
_cell.angle_gamma   90.00
#
_symmetry.space_group_name_H-M   'P 1'
#
loop_
_entity.id
_entity.type
_entity.pdbx_description
1 polymer ?
#
loop_
_entity_poly.entity_id
_entity_poly.type
_entity_poly.pdbx_seq_one_letter_code
_entity_poly.pdbx_strand_id
1 'polypeptide(L)'
;LDTNGVRVVVDAKVVDKDLKLPEERQTSANTLEVDTLAVLSDLNHASQKGLQTIFDCSVGRSTVNHPLGGRYQLTPTEASVQKLPVQHGVTHTASVMAQGFNPYLAEWSPYHGAAYAVIEATARLVAAGANWSKARFSYQEYFERMDKQAERFGQPVAALLGSIEAQIQLGLPSIGGKDSMSGTFEELTVPPTLVAFGVTTADSRKVLSPEFKTAGENIYYIPGQALTTEIDFDLIKSNFAQFEDIQDGHKVTSASAVKYGGVVESLALATFGNHIGAEVTLPELETALTAQLGGFVFTSPEDISGVSKIGQTAADFTLTVNGVTLDGHKLDSAFQGKLEEVYPTEFAQAKELEEVPAVASDAVIKAKETVEKPVVYIPVFPGTNSEYDSAKAFEKEGAEVNMVPFVTLH
;
A
#
# COMPACT_ATOMS: atom_id res chain seq x y z
N LEU A 1 0.68 16.23 -30.34
CA LEU A 1 0.31 14.87 -30.81
C LEU A 1 -0.34 15.00 -32.19
N ASP A 2 0.36 14.60 -33.22
CA ASP A 2 -0.18 14.61 -34.57
C ASP A 2 -0.75 13.22 -34.87
N THR A 3 -2.02 13.05 -34.57
CA THR A 3 -2.79 11.91 -35.09
C THR A 3 -3.56 12.39 -36.32
N ASN A 4 -3.14 11.98 -37.48
CA ASN A 4 -3.76 12.33 -38.79
C ASN A 4 -3.69 13.82 -39.14
N GLY A 5 -2.62 14.53 -38.77
CA GLY A 5 -2.45 15.95 -39.08
C GLY A 5 -3.28 16.91 -38.22
N VAL A 6 -3.90 16.45 -37.16
CA VAL A 6 -4.62 17.32 -36.21
C VAL A 6 -3.64 17.87 -35.17
N ARG A 7 -3.45 19.19 -35.19
CA ARG A 7 -2.67 19.90 -34.16
C ARG A 7 -3.58 20.25 -32.99
N VAL A 8 -3.24 19.72 -31.81
CA VAL A 8 -3.91 20.10 -30.56
C VAL A 8 -3.03 21.09 -29.81
N VAL A 9 -3.60 22.23 -29.43
CA VAL A 9 -2.98 23.19 -28.52
C VAL A 9 -3.39 22.84 -27.10
N VAL A 10 -2.42 22.77 -26.19
CA VAL A 10 -2.64 22.50 -24.78
C VAL A 10 -2.16 23.68 -23.95
N ASP A 11 -2.84 23.98 -22.85
CA ASP A 11 -2.42 24.93 -21.82
C ASP A 11 -2.13 24.16 -20.53
N ALA A 12 -0.90 23.64 -20.41
CA ALA A 12 -0.45 22.88 -19.27
C ALA A 12 0.19 23.82 -18.22
N LYS A 13 -0.46 24.01 -17.10
CA LYS A 13 0.08 24.76 -15.97
C LYS A 13 1.03 23.86 -15.16
N VAL A 14 2.32 24.00 -15.41
CA VAL A 14 3.39 23.23 -14.74
C VAL A 14 3.99 24.03 -13.59
N VAL A 15 4.22 25.33 -13.80
CA VAL A 15 4.74 26.25 -12.81
C VAL A 15 3.82 27.45 -12.73
N ASP A 16 3.05 27.53 -11.67
CA ASP A 16 2.27 28.72 -11.33
C ASP A 16 2.96 29.40 -10.15
N LYS A 17 3.53 30.60 -10.37
CA LYS A 17 4.21 31.36 -9.32
C LYS A 17 3.26 31.84 -8.22
N ASP A 18 1.97 31.87 -8.53
CA ASP A 18 0.90 32.26 -7.61
C ASP A 18 0.22 31.05 -6.97
N LEU A 19 0.71 29.83 -7.23
CA LEU A 19 0.16 28.59 -6.68
C LEU A 19 0.37 28.58 -5.16
N LYS A 20 -0.71 28.74 -4.41
CA LYS A 20 -0.68 28.64 -2.94
C LYS A 20 -0.66 27.17 -2.55
N LEU A 21 0.17 26.83 -1.56
CA LEU A 21 0.15 25.50 -0.97
C LEU A 21 -1.24 25.18 -0.38
N PRO A 22 -1.66 23.91 -0.37
CA PRO A 22 -2.82 23.51 0.41
C PRO A 22 -2.68 23.94 1.86
N GLU A 23 -3.80 24.28 2.51
CA GLU A 23 -3.78 24.62 3.93
C GLU A 23 -3.28 23.42 4.73
N GLU A 24 -2.21 23.63 5.48
CA GLU A 24 -1.66 22.60 6.37
C GLU A 24 -2.53 22.48 7.61
N ARG A 25 -2.79 21.23 8.02
CA ARG A 25 -3.51 20.95 9.27
C ARG A 25 -2.55 21.10 10.45
N GLN A 26 -2.67 22.21 11.16
CA GLN A 26 -1.97 22.39 12.43
C GLN A 26 -2.78 21.80 13.58
N THR A 27 -2.09 21.27 14.58
CA THR A 27 -2.71 20.72 15.79
C THR A 27 -2.01 21.21 17.05
N SER A 28 -2.61 20.98 18.19
CA SER A 28 -2.07 21.31 19.53
C SER A 28 -2.47 20.23 20.52
N ALA A 29 -1.88 20.26 21.71
CA ALA A 29 -2.26 19.30 22.78
C ALA A 29 -3.77 19.33 23.09
N ASN A 30 -4.44 20.47 22.94
CA ASN A 30 -5.87 20.60 23.21
C ASN A 30 -6.77 20.12 22.06
N THR A 31 -6.26 20.08 20.83
CA THR A 31 -7.04 19.73 19.63
C THR A 31 -6.63 18.40 19.00
N LEU A 32 -5.51 17.80 19.45
CA LEU A 32 -4.92 16.61 18.88
C LEU A 32 -5.92 15.47 18.67
N GLU A 33 -6.77 15.18 19.65
CA GLU A 33 -7.77 14.12 19.53
C GLU A 33 -8.77 14.41 18.43
N VAL A 34 -9.35 15.61 18.45
CA VAL A 34 -10.36 16.03 17.46
C VAL A 34 -9.77 16.07 16.05
N ASP A 35 -8.55 16.60 15.92
CA ASP A 35 -7.86 16.70 14.64
C ASP A 35 -7.48 15.31 14.10
N THR A 36 -7.00 14.39 14.97
CA THR A 36 -6.70 13.01 14.58
C THR A 36 -7.95 12.26 14.12
N LEU A 37 -9.06 12.39 14.86
CA LEU A 37 -10.34 11.78 14.46
C LEU A 37 -10.83 12.33 13.12
N ALA A 38 -10.65 13.63 12.88
CA ALA A 38 -11.04 14.27 11.62
C ALA A 38 -10.20 13.74 10.44
N VAL A 39 -8.89 13.52 10.63
CA VAL A 39 -8.03 12.89 9.61
C VAL A 39 -8.49 11.47 9.33
N LEU A 40 -8.63 10.63 10.37
CA LEU A 40 -8.98 9.22 10.20
C LEU A 40 -10.36 9.00 9.60
N SER A 41 -11.30 9.94 9.77
CA SER A 41 -12.64 9.88 9.19
C SER A 41 -12.79 10.64 7.85
N ASP A 42 -11.72 11.22 7.32
CA ASP A 42 -11.72 11.80 5.98
C ASP A 42 -11.78 10.71 4.91
N LEU A 43 -12.54 10.93 3.82
CA LEU A 43 -12.74 9.94 2.76
C LEU A 43 -11.44 9.47 2.10
N ASN A 44 -10.44 10.33 2.06
CA ASN A 44 -9.13 10.01 1.47
C ASN A 44 -8.25 9.15 2.39
N HIS A 45 -8.56 9.10 3.69
CA HIS A 45 -7.81 8.37 4.71
C HIS A 45 -8.55 7.15 5.24
N ALA A 46 -9.89 7.23 5.33
CA ALA A 46 -10.74 6.23 5.96
C ALA A 46 -10.55 4.81 5.42
N SER A 47 -10.85 3.83 6.27
CA SER A 47 -10.72 2.40 5.94
C SER A 47 -11.59 2.02 4.74
N GLN A 48 -10.98 1.27 3.83
CA GLN A 48 -11.66 0.63 2.70
C GLN A 48 -11.90 -0.88 2.95
N LYS A 49 -11.91 -1.30 4.21
CA LYS A 49 -12.04 -2.71 4.60
C LYS A 49 -13.24 -3.40 3.96
N GLY A 50 -14.42 -2.77 4.02
CA GLY A 50 -15.64 -3.35 3.45
C GLY A 50 -15.53 -3.59 1.94
N LEU A 51 -14.87 -2.71 1.20
CA LEU A 51 -14.59 -2.90 -0.22
C LEU A 51 -13.52 -3.98 -0.46
N GLN A 52 -12.43 -3.96 0.32
CA GLN A 52 -11.32 -4.90 0.17
C GLN A 52 -11.72 -6.36 0.46
N THR A 53 -12.59 -6.58 1.44
CA THR A 53 -13.05 -7.92 1.83
C THR A 53 -13.99 -8.60 0.83
N ILE A 54 -14.49 -7.86 -0.17
CA ILE A 54 -15.25 -8.44 -1.29
C ILE A 54 -14.34 -9.30 -2.19
N PHE A 55 -13.03 -8.99 -2.23
CA PHE A 55 -12.06 -9.65 -3.08
C PHE A 55 -11.28 -10.72 -2.32
N ASP A 56 -11.00 -11.84 -2.99
CA ASP A 56 -10.19 -12.91 -2.46
C ASP A 56 -8.69 -12.56 -2.56
N CYS A 57 -8.06 -12.29 -1.42
CA CYS A 57 -6.67 -11.83 -1.35
C CYS A 57 -5.66 -12.97 -1.14
N SER A 58 -6.10 -14.22 -0.97
CA SER A 58 -5.24 -15.37 -0.64
C SER A 58 -5.19 -16.43 -1.74
N VAL A 59 -5.77 -16.16 -2.89
CA VAL A 59 -5.79 -17.09 -4.04
C VAL A 59 -4.37 -17.47 -4.47
N GLY A 60 -4.18 -18.76 -4.73
CA GLY A 60 -2.90 -19.31 -5.19
C GLY A 60 -1.84 -19.49 -4.09
N ARG A 61 -2.13 -19.16 -2.84
CA ARG A 61 -1.24 -19.36 -1.68
C ARG A 61 0.10 -18.63 -1.80
N SER A 62 0.15 -17.58 -2.59
CA SER A 62 1.38 -16.78 -2.83
C SER A 62 1.43 -15.50 -1.98
N THR A 63 0.33 -15.11 -1.36
CA THR A 63 0.20 -13.89 -0.56
C THR A 63 1.13 -13.91 0.65
N VAL A 64 1.97 -12.89 0.76
CA VAL A 64 2.87 -12.65 1.90
C VAL A 64 2.24 -11.66 2.87
N ASN A 65 1.75 -10.52 2.37
CA ASN A 65 0.99 -9.54 3.13
C ASN A 65 -0.45 -9.52 2.68
N HIS A 66 -1.39 -9.66 3.62
CA HIS A 66 -2.80 -9.38 3.39
C HIS A 66 -3.02 -7.87 3.23
N PRO A 67 -4.11 -7.43 2.58
CA PRO A 67 -4.44 -6.00 2.45
C PRO A 67 -4.53 -5.27 3.79
N LEU A 68 -4.95 -5.99 4.83
CA LEU A 68 -5.04 -5.52 6.20
C LEU A 68 -4.21 -6.44 7.10
N GLY A 69 -3.26 -5.86 7.82
CA GLY A 69 -2.32 -6.57 8.68
C GLY A 69 -2.78 -6.69 10.13
N GLY A 70 -2.05 -7.55 10.86
CA GLY A 70 -2.26 -7.82 12.26
C GLY A 70 -3.31 -8.90 12.56
N ARG A 71 -3.39 -9.28 13.83
CA ARG A 71 -4.33 -10.29 14.32
C ARG A 71 -5.80 -9.93 14.04
N TYR A 72 -6.13 -8.64 14.12
CA TYR A 72 -7.47 -8.13 13.91
C TYR A 72 -7.74 -7.70 12.46
N GLN A 73 -6.71 -7.73 11.60
CA GLN A 73 -6.81 -7.32 10.19
C GLN A 73 -7.41 -5.91 10.03
N LEU A 74 -6.79 -4.94 10.71
CA LEU A 74 -7.27 -3.55 10.74
C LEU A 74 -6.24 -2.54 10.22
N THR A 75 -4.94 -2.87 10.22
CA THR A 75 -3.91 -1.95 9.71
C THR A 75 -3.73 -2.12 8.20
N PRO A 76 -4.00 -1.10 7.37
CA PRO A 76 -3.72 -1.16 5.94
C PRO A 76 -2.24 -1.39 5.67
N THR A 77 -1.91 -2.33 4.78
CA THR A 77 -0.52 -2.61 4.40
C THR A 77 0.00 -1.64 3.35
N GLU A 78 1.32 -1.47 3.28
CA GLU A 78 1.92 -0.53 2.34
C GLU A 78 1.95 -1.06 0.91
N ALA A 79 2.01 -2.37 0.73
CA ALA A 79 2.15 -2.98 -0.59
C ALA A 79 1.49 -4.35 -0.67
N SER A 80 1.05 -4.71 -1.86
CA SER A 80 0.73 -6.09 -2.20
C SER A 80 2.01 -6.87 -2.41
N VAL A 81 2.21 -7.95 -1.67
CA VAL A 81 3.39 -8.79 -1.74
C VAL A 81 2.99 -10.23 -2.05
N GLN A 82 3.43 -10.73 -3.21
CA GLN A 82 3.09 -12.05 -3.71
C GLN A 82 4.36 -12.82 -4.07
N LYS A 83 4.54 -14.03 -3.53
CA LYS A 83 5.63 -14.91 -3.95
C LYS A 83 5.47 -15.29 -5.43
N LEU A 84 6.58 -15.28 -6.15
CA LEU A 84 6.53 -15.68 -7.56
C LEU A 84 6.14 -17.17 -7.66
N PRO A 85 5.19 -17.51 -8.53
CA PRO A 85 4.85 -18.91 -8.76
C PRO A 85 6.02 -19.60 -9.47
N VAL A 86 6.44 -20.76 -8.94
CA VAL A 86 7.45 -21.61 -9.56
C VAL A 86 6.86 -22.98 -9.82
N GLN A 87 7.24 -23.59 -10.92
CA GLN A 87 6.74 -24.90 -11.30
C GLN A 87 7.21 -26.00 -10.34
N HIS A 88 8.47 -25.92 -9.95
CA HIS A 88 9.08 -26.88 -9.03
C HIS A 88 9.84 -26.16 -7.92
N GLY A 89 9.88 -26.75 -6.74
CA GLY A 89 10.62 -26.23 -5.58
C GLY A 89 9.93 -25.07 -4.87
N VAL A 90 10.72 -24.29 -4.13
CA VAL A 90 10.28 -23.14 -3.32
C VAL A 90 11.09 -21.92 -3.67
N THR A 91 10.46 -20.78 -3.81
CA THR A 91 11.13 -19.49 -3.96
C THR A 91 10.84 -18.58 -2.78
N HIS A 92 11.81 -17.73 -2.45
CA HIS A 92 11.64 -16.59 -1.55
C HIS A 92 11.52 -15.26 -2.29
N THR A 93 11.64 -15.28 -3.62
CA THR A 93 11.40 -14.07 -4.42
C THR A 93 9.91 -13.75 -4.46
N ALA A 94 9.58 -12.51 -4.12
CA ALA A 94 8.24 -11.99 -4.20
C ALA A 94 8.19 -10.75 -5.11
N SER A 95 7.09 -10.55 -5.80
CA SER A 95 6.74 -9.26 -6.39
C SER A 95 6.16 -8.36 -5.30
N VAL A 96 6.53 -7.10 -5.32
CA VAL A 96 6.02 -6.06 -4.41
C VAL A 96 5.46 -4.95 -5.26
N MET A 97 4.20 -4.61 -5.04
CA MET A 97 3.51 -3.54 -5.76
C MET A 97 2.87 -2.58 -4.78
N ALA A 98 3.17 -1.30 -4.93
CA ALA A 98 2.55 -0.22 -4.18
C ALA A 98 1.97 0.83 -5.12
N GLN A 99 1.03 1.62 -4.62
CA GLN A 99 0.42 2.72 -5.35
C GLN A 99 0.60 4.04 -4.61
N GLY A 100 0.52 5.14 -5.35
CA GLY A 100 0.42 6.49 -4.82
C GLY A 100 -0.60 7.30 -5.60
N PHE A 101 -1.41 8.05 -4.89
CA PHE A 101 -2.37 9.01 -5.44
C PHE A 101 -3.05 9.78 -4.30
N ASN A 102 -3.23 11.07 -4.50
CA ASN A 102 -4.06 11.91 -3.63
C ASN A 102 -4.94 12.85 -4.47
N PRO A 103 -6.28 12.75 -4.42
CA PRO A 103 -7.18 13.55 -5.22
C PRO A 103 -7.08 15.04 -4.90
N TYR A 104 -6.87 15.44 -3.64
CA TYR A 104 -6.74 16.84 -3.24
C TYR A 104 -5.48 17.50 -3.82
N LEU A 105 -4.36 16.76 -3.84
CA LEU A 105 -3.14 17.25 -4.48
C LEU A 105 -3.27 17.30 -5.99
N ALA A 106 -3.98 16.37 -6.59
CA ALA A 106 -4.22 16.35 -8.02
C ALA A 106 -5.12 17.50 -8.48
N GLU A 107 -6.13 17.87 -7.67
CA GLU A 107 -6.96 19.07 -7.88
C GLU A 107 -6.16 20.36 -7.66
N TRP A 108 -5.34 20.39 -6.61
CA TRP A 108 -4.47 21.53 -6.34
C TRP A 108 -3.51 21.80 -7.50
N SER A 109 -2.83 20.76 -7.99
CA SER A 109 -1.92 20.84 -9.14
C SER A 109 -1.73 19.44 -9.73
N PRO A 110 -2.22 19.16 -10.94
CA PRO A 110 -1.99 17.87 -11.60
C PRO A 110 -0.51 17.50 -11.71
N TYR A 111 0.37 18.48 -11.93
CA TYR A 111 1.82 18.28 -11.99
C TYR A 111 2.38 17.78 -10.65
N HIS A 112 2.13 18.51 -9.56
CA HIS A 112 2.66 18.16 -8.24
C HIS A 112 1.97 16.90 -7.70
N GLY A 113 0.65 16.75 -7.91
CA GLY A 113 -0.10 15.57 -7.53
C GLY A 113 0.50 14.30 -8.14
N ALA A 114 0.87 14.34 -9.42
CA ALA A 114 1.50 13.21 -10.10
C ALA A 114 2.94 12.95 -9.62
N ALA A 115 3.74 14.01 -9.37
CA ALA A 115 5.08 13.85 -8.82
C ALA A 115 5.03 13.22 -7.41
N TYR A 116 4.14 13.70 -6.55
CA TYR A 116 3.93 13.13 -5.21
C TYR A 116 3.36 11.71 -5.25
N ALA A 117 2.54 11.37 -6.25
CA ALA A 117 2.07 9.99 -6.43
C ALA A 117 3.23 9.00 -6.68
N VAL A 118 4.22 9.38 -7.48
CA VAL A 118 5.44 8.58 -7.70
C VAL A 118 6.26 8.45 -6.42
N ILE A 119 6.41 9.53 -5.67
CA ILE A 119 7.15 9.53 -4.39
C ILE A 119 6.44 8.64 -3.36
N GLU A 120 5.13 8.78 -3.21
CA GLU A 120 4.34 7.96 -2.29
C GLU A 120 4.46 6.46 -2.63
N ALA A 121 4.22 6.08 -3.89
CA ALA A 121 4.35 4.69 -4.30
C ALA A 121 5.74 4.13 -4.01
N THR A 122 6.80 4.93 -4.26
CA THR A 122 8.19 4.53 -3.96
C THR A 122 8.42 4.39 -2.46
N ALA A 123 7.99 5.35 -1.64
CA ALA A 123 8.13 5.29 -0.19
C ALA A 123 7.44 4.04 0.40
N ARG A 124 6.26 3.69 -0.11
CA ARG A 124 5.53 2.48 0.30
C ARG A 124 6.26 1.19 -0.09
N LEU A 125 6.93 1.14 -1.25
CA LEU A 125 7.79 0.01 -1.61
C LEU A 125 8.96 -0.12 -0.63
N VAL A 126 9.60 1.00 -0.27
CA VAL A 126 10.70 1.04 0.71
C VAL A 126 10.22 0.57 2.08
N ALA A 127 9.10 1.09 2.57
CA ALA A 127 8.51 0.68 3.85
C ALA A 127 8.14 -0.81 3.90
N ALA A 128 7.72 -1.39 2.77
CA ALA A 128 7.46 -2.82 2.65
C ALA A 128 8.74 -3.68 2.59
N GLY A 129 9.92 -3.09 2.61
CA GLY A 129 11.20 -3.81 2.57
C GLY A 129 11.65 -4.22 1.17
N ALA A 130 11.21 -3.52 0.14
CA ALA A 130 11.57 -3.81 -1.24
C ALA A 130 12.67 -2.86 -1.75
N ASN A 131 13.48 -3.35 -2.67
CA ASN A 131 14.50 -2.53 -3.32
C ASN A 131 13.84 -1.57 -4.30
N TRP A 132 13.72 -0.31 -3.92
CA TRP A 132 13.06 0.71 -4.71
C TRP A 132 13.82 1.08 -5.99
N SER A 133 15.16 1.04 -5.99
CA SER A 133 15.98 1.44 -7.14
C SER A 133 15.76 0.56 -8.38
N LYS A 134 15.19 -0.63 -8.20
CA LYS A 134 14.80 -1.56 -9.27
C LYS A 134 13.35 -1.44 -9.70
N ALA A 135 12.58 -0.55 -9.09
CA ALA A 135 11.17 -0.41 -9.41
C ALA A 135 10.94 0.02 -10.85
N ARG A 136 9.81 -0.42 -11.40
CA ARG A 136 9.27 0.01 -12.68
C ARG A 136 7.87 0.49 -12.46
N PHE A 137 7.51 1.58 -13.13
CA PHE A 137 6.20 2.19 -12.96
C PHE A 137 5.26 1.87 -14.11
N SER A 138 3.97 1.81 -13.78
CA SER A 138 2.85 1.86 -14.70
C SER A 138 1.86 2.87 -14.17
N TYR A 139 1.17 3.60 -15.05
CA TYR A 139 0.24 4.64 -14.63
C TYR A 139 -1.17 4.31 -15.07
N GLN A 140 -2.13 4.62 -14.20
CA GLN A 140 -3.53 4.66 -14.56
C GLN A 140 -3.99 6.11 -14.49
N GLU A 141 -4.42 6.64 -15.61
CA GLU A 141 -4.90 8.00 -15.72
C GLU A 141 -6.40 8.04 -15.97
N TYR A 142 -7.07 9.03 -15.35
CA TYR A 142 -8.48 9.24 -15.49
C TYR A 142 -8.77 10.74 -15.42
N PHE A 143 -9.25 11.32 -16.51
CA PHE A 143 -9.53 12.74 -16.62
C PHE A 143 -10.93 13.00 -17.09
N GLU A 144 -11.40 14.23 -16.88
CA GLU A 144 -12.68 14.70 -17.40
C GLU A 144 -12.77 14.61 -18.93
N ARG A 145 -13.96 14.76 -19.47
CA ARG A 145 -14.14 14.84 -20.92
C ARG A 145 -13.43 16.08 -21.47
N MET A 146 -12.53 15.87 -22.41
CA MET A 146 -11.63 16.93 -22.91
C MET A 146 -12.32 18.01 -23.71
N ASP A 147 -13.38 17.68 -24.45
CA ASP A 147 -14.03 18.57 -25.44
C ASP A 147 -12.99 19.21 -26.38
N LYS A 148 -13.04 20.53 -26.58
CA LYS A 148 -12.06 21.30 -27.37
C LYS A 148 -11.35 22.37 -26.55
N GLN A 149 -11.28 22.19 -25.24
CA GLN A 149 -10.70 23.18 -24.32
C GLN A 149 -9.22 22.87 -24.06
N ALA A 150 -8.37 23.84 -24.34
CA ALA A 150 -6.91 23.70 -24.22
C ALA A 150 -6.47 23.43 -22.77
N GLU A 151 -7.17 24.01 -21.79
CA GLU A 151 -6.91 23.86 -20.38
C GLU A 151 -7.22 22.42 -19.90
N ARG A 152 -8.29 21.79 -20.39
CA ARG A 152 -8.62 20.41 -20.08
C ARG A 152 -7.58 19.44 -20.62
N PHE A 153 -7.12 19.65 -21.87
CA PHE A 153 -5.99 18.90 -22.42
C PHE A 153 -4.67 19.17 -21.65
N GLY A 154 -4.55 20.35 -21.03
CA GLY A 154 -3.41 20.70 -20.20
C GLY A 154 -3.26 19.88 -18.93
N GLN A 155 -4.37 19.39 -18.34
CA GLN A 155 -4.35 18.61 -17.10
C GLN A 155 -3.56 17.29 -17.22
N PRO A 156 -3.88 16.36 -18.18
CA PRO A 156 -3.08 15.15 -18.36
C PRO A 156 -1.64 15.42 -18.76
N VAL A 157 -1.39 16.47 -19.56
CA VAL A 157 -0.01 16.85 -19.93
C VAL A 157 0.76 17.33 -18.68
N ALA A 158 0.15 18.13 -17.81
CA ALA A 158 0.78 18.56 -16.56
C ALA A 158 1.07 17.37 -15.64
N ALA A 159 0.12 16.44 -15.46
CA ALA A 159 0.30 15.24 -14.67
C ALA A 159 1.44 14.35 -15.21
N LEU A 160 1.48 14.12 -16.53
CA LEU A 160 2.57 13.38 -17.16
C LEU A 160 3.93 14.06 -16.94
N LEU A 161 4.02 15.38 -17.08
CA LEU A 161 5.27 16.11 -16.84
C LEU A 161 5.73 16.00 -15.39
N GLY A 162 4.82 16.06 -14.41
CA GLY A 162 5.14 15.86 -13.00
C GLY A 162 5.64 14.44 -12.72
N SER A 163 4.97 13.43 -13.28
CA SER A 163 5.43 12.03 -13.14
C SER A 163 6.79 11.79 -13.81
N ILE A 164 7.05 12.41 -14.96
CA ILE A 164 8.33 12.33 -15.68
C ILE A 164 9.44 12.98 -14.86
N GLU A 165 9.19 14.15 -14.28
CA GLU A 165 10.16 14.81 -13.39
C GLU A 165 10.55 13.91 -12.25
N ALA A 166 9.58 13.34 -11.52
CA ALA A 166 9.85 12.42 -10.42
C ALA A 166 10.61 11.16 -10.89
N GLN A 167 10.26 10.60 -12.06
CA GLN A 167 10.97 9.46 -12.64
C GLN A 167 12.44 9.78 -12.95
N ILE A 168 12.71 10.94 -13.53
CA ILE A 168 14.08 11.37 -13.87
C ILE A 168 14.88 11.57 -12.58
N GLN A 169 14.33 12.28 -11.61
CA GLN A 169 15.01 12.60 -10.36
C GLN A 169 15.29 11.37 -9.50
N LEU A 170 14.36 10.42 -9.47
CA LEU A 170 14.52 9.17 -8.72
C LEU A 170 15.24 8.07 -9.54
N GLY A 171 15.42 8.23 -10.84
CA GLY A 171 16.01 7.21 -11.72
C GLY A 171 15.09 6.01 -11.96
N LEU A 172 13.76 6.19 -11.89
CA LEU A 172 12.77 5.12 -11.96
C LEU A 172 11.97 5.19 -13.27
N PRO A 173 12.20 4.27 -14.22
CA PRO A 173 11.48 4.30 -15.49
C PRO A 173 10.07 3.71 -15.38
N SER A 174 9.17 4.19 -16.23
CA SER A 174 7.86 3.56 -16.47
C SER A 174 7.87 2.67 -17.71
N ILE A 175 7.04 1.63 -17.68
CA ILE A 175 6.82 0.73 -18.84
C ILE A 175 5.67 1.19 -19.72
N GLY A 176 4.85 2.12 -19.26
CA GLY A 176 3.66 2.64 -19.92
C GLY A 176 2.53 2.86 -18.91
N GLY A 177 1.32 2.86 -19.42
CA GLY A 177 0.12 3.09 -18.62
C GLY A 177 -1.13 2.96 -19.47
N LYS A 178 -2.25 3.38 -18.90
CA LYS A 178 -3.55 3.45 -19.57
C LYS A 178 -4.24 4.75 -19.15
N ASP A 179 -4.71 5.50 -20.09
CA ASP A 179 -5.46 6.73 -19.89
C ASP A 179 -6.92 6.61 -20.30
N SER A 180 -7.76 7.45 -19.70
CA SER A 180 -9.16 7.59 -20.05
C SER A 180 -9.57 9.06 -19.88
N MET A 181 -10.23 9.60 -20.93
CA MET A 181 -10.73 10.97 -20.97
C MET A 181 -12.27 10.98 -20.97
N SER A 182 -12.88 10.12 -20.16
CA SER A 182 -14.34 9.95 -20.07
C SER A 182 -14.89 10.12 -18.66
N GLY A 183 -14.14 10.76 -17.77
CA GLY A 183 -14.46 10.93 -16.35
C GLY A 183 -15.50 12.02 -16.07
N THR A 184 -16.44 12.26 -16.97
CA THR A 184 -17.56 13.18 -16.76
C THR A 184 -18.89 12.45 -16.96
N PHE A 185 -19.73 12.50 -15.93
CA PHE A 185 -21.10 11.98 -15.97
C PHE A 185 -22.07 13.04 -15.46
N GLU A 186 -22.90 13.56 -16.35
CA GLU A 186 -23.78 14.71 -16.04
C GLU A 186 -22.98 15.90 -15.48
N GLU A 187 -23.27 16.32 -14.25
CA GLU A 187 -22.60 17.41 -13.55
C GLU A 187 -21.36 16.94 -12.75
N LEU A 188 -21.16 15.61 -12.64
CA LEU A 188 -20.04 15.05 -11.91
C LEU A 188 -18.81 14.91 -12.81
N THR A 189 -17.69 15.40 -12.33
CA THR A 189 -16.41 15.31 -12.99
C THR A 189 -15.38 14.74 -12.02
N VAL A 190 -14.60 13.75 -12.47
CA VAL A 190 -13.51 13.22 -11.65
C VAL A 190 -12.41 14.26 -11.50
N PRO A 191 -11.71 14.31 -10.35
CA PRO A 191 -10.50 15.10 -10.22
C PRO A 191 -9.44 14.62 -11.23
N PRO A 192 -8.49 15.48 -11.63
CA PRO A 192 -7.35 15.05 -12.42
C PRO A 192 -6.67 13.86 -11.74
N THR A 193 -6.64 12.71 -12.38
CA THR A 193 -6.19 11.47 -11.75
C THR A 193 -5.01 10.88 -12.50
N LEU A 194 -3.87 10.74 -11.82
CA LEU A 194 -2.76 9.90 -12.22
C LEU A 194 -2.36 9.05 -11.02
N VAL A 195 -2.72 7.77 -11.06
CA VAL A 195 -2.30 6.80 -10.05
C VAL A 195 -0.97 6.18 -10.49
N ALA A 196 0.05 6.28 -9.66
CA ALA A 196 1.34 5.66 -9.89
C ALA A 196 1.37 4.26 -9.25
N PHE A 197 1.67 3.23 -10.04
CA PHE A 197 1.91 1.87 -9.56
C PHE A 197 3.37 1.54 -9.71
N GLY A 198 4.09 1.40 -8.59
CA GLY A 198 5.46 0.93 -8.56
C GLY A 198 5.51 -0.58 -8.34
N VAL A 199 6.28 -1.30 -9.16
CA VAL A 199 6.48 -2.74 -9.03
C VAL A 199 7.97 -3.05 -8.97
N THR A 200 8.35 -3.86 -7.98
CA THR A 200 9.72 -4.36 -7.82
C THR A 200 9.72 -5.78 -7.23
N THR A 201 10.85 -6.27 -6.83
CA THR A 201 11.00 -7.57 -6.18
C THR A 201 11.64 -7.45 -4.80
N ALA A 202 11.30 -8.38 -3.90
CA ALA A 202 11.91 -8.51 -2.59
C ALA A 202 12.14 -9.98 -2.21
N ASP A 203 12.94 -10.20 -1.18
CA ASP A 203 12.97 -11.47 -0.46
C ASP A 203 11.78 -11.51 0.52
N SER A 204 10.87 -12.45 0.33
CA SER A 204 9.65 -12.57 1.16
C SER A 204 9.92 -12.75 2.66
N ARG A 205 11.15 -13.10 3.04
CA ARG A 205 11.57 -13.25 4.44
C ARG A 205 11.96 -11.91 5.09
N LYS A 206 12.19 -10.87 4.27
CA LYS A 206 12.58 -9.52 4.71
C LYS A 206 11.43 -8.50 4.58
N VAL A 207 10.27 -8.93 4.10
CA VAL A 207 9.11 -8.06 3.91
C VAL A 207 8.59 -7.59 5.26
N LEU A 208 8.24 -6.30 5.32
CA LEU A 208 7.67 -5.63 6.49
C LEU A 208 6.19 -5.34 6.30
N SER A 209 5.50 -5.15 7.41
CA SER A 209 4.13 -4.64 7.46
C SER A 209 3.99 -3.60 8.58
N PRO A 210 3.03 -2.67 8.49
CA PRO A 210 3.02 -1.47 9.34
C PRO A 210 2.59 -1.70 10.78
N GLU A 211 1.75 -2.69 11.07
CA GLU A 211 1.21 -2.88 12.42
C GLU A 211 2.30 -3.20 13.46
N PHE A 212 2.22 -2.63 14.64
CA PHE A 212 3.12 -2.94 15.75
C PHE A 212 3.02 -4.42 16.14
N LYS A 213 4.18 -5.06 16.38
CA LYS A 213 4.27 -6.51 16.60
C LYS A 213 4.34 -6.88 18.08
N THR A 214 5.07 -6.09 18.85
CA THR A 214 5.38 -6.39 20.24
C THR A 214 5.42 -5.11 21.07
N ALA A 215 4.88 -5.12 22.29
CA ALA A 215 5.01 -3.99 23.20
C ALA A 215 6.45 -3.87 23.74
N GLY A 216 6.91 -2.64 23.96
CA GLY A 216 8.25 -2.33 24.46
C GLY A 216 9.32 -2.19 23.37
N GLU A 217 8.97 -2.29 22.09
CA GLU A 217 9.90 -1.98 20.98
C GLU A 217 10.09 -0.47 20.84
N ASN A 218 11.29 -0.07 20.45
CA ASN A 218 11.61 1.32 20.17
C ASN A 218 10.92 1.77 18.88
N ILE A 219 10.38 2.99 18.89
CA ILE A 219 9.78 3.63 17.71
C ILE A 219 10.74 4.70 17.21
N TYR A 220 11.04 4.62 15.91
CA TYR A 220 11.93 5.53 15.21
C TYR A 220 11.17 6.30 14.14
N TYR A 221 11.66 7.50 13.86
CA TYR A 221 11.06 8.40 12.88
C TYR A 221 12.13 9.03 11.99
N ILE A 222 11.95 8.91 10.69
CA ILE A 222 12.67 9.64 9.65
C ILE A 222 11.67 10.64 9.07
N PRO A 223 11.82 11.95 9.30
CA PRO A 223 10.90 12.94 8.77
C PRO A 223 10.93 12.97 7.24
N GLY A 224 9.74 13.01 6.63
CA GLY A 224 9.60 13.26 5.20
C GLY A 224 9.65 14.75 4.87
N GLN A 225 9.53 15.05 3.59
CA GLN A 225 9.35 16.41 3.11
C GLN A 225 7.88 16.82 3.26
N ALA A 226 7.63 18.00 3.86
CA ALA A 226 6.34 18.64 3.82
C ALA A 226 5.94 19.01 2.38
N LEU A 227 4.66 19.22 2.11
CA LEU A 227 4.20 19.61 0.79
C LEU A 227 4.82 20.96 0.37
N THR A 228 5.30 21.01 -0.85
CA THR A 228 5.94 22.20 -1.43
C THR A 228 5.80 22.20 -2.95
N THR A 229 6.00 23.36 -3.58
CA THR A 229 6.11 23.48 -5.03
C THR A 229 7.52 23.14 -5.54
N GLU A 230 8.52 23.10 -4.66
CA GLU A 230 9.91 22.74 -4.98
C GLU A 230 10.27 21.45 -4.24
N ILE A 231 10.08 20.30 -4.90
CA ILE A 231 10.32 19.00 -4.29
C ILE A 231 11.83 18.74 -4.15
N ASP A 232 12.28 18.47 -2.92
CA ASP A 232 13.66 18.09 -2.64
C ASP A 232 13.84 16.56 -2.81
N PHE A 233 14.11 16.15 -4.04
CA PHE A 233 14.36 14.75 -4.38
C PHE A 233 15.64 14.19 -3.75
N ASP A 234 16.61 15.03 -3.38
CA ASP A 234 17.83 14.57 -2.74
C ASP A 234 17.57 14.20 -1.28
N LEU A 235 16.77 14.99 -0.56
CA LEU A 235 16.27 14.60 0.77
C LEU A 235 15.51 13.30 0.71
N ILE A 236 14.59 13.15 -0.23
CA ILE A 236 13.76 11.94 -0.39
C ILE A 236 14.63 10.70 -0.66
N LYS A 237 15.59 10.79 -1.59
CA LYS A 237 16.55 9.69 -1.87
C LYS A 237 17.41 9.36 -0.66
N SER A 238 17.85 10.38 0.07
CA SER A 238 18.63 10.21 1.30
C SER A 238 17.83 9.44 2.36
N ASN A 239 16.55 9.77 2.56
CA ASN A 239 15.68 9.07 3.49
C ASN A 239 15.45 7.60 3.07
N PHE A 240 15.27 7.33 1.78
CA PHE A 240 15.13 5.99 1.27
C PHE A 240 16.40 5.16 1.52
N ALA A 241 17.57 5.72 1.21
CA ALA A 241 18.83 5.06 1.45
C ALA A 241 19.09 4.82 2.95
N GLN A 242 18.80 5.82 3.80
CA GLN A 242 18.93 5.68 5.25
C GLN A 242 18.07 4.55 5.80
N PHE A 243 16.81 4.44 5.35
CA PHE A 243 15.93 3.37 5.82
C PHE A 243 16.37 1.99 5.31
N GLU A 244 16.81 1.87 4.04
CA GLU A 244 17.38 0.61 3.50
C GLU A 244 18.62 0.18 4.29
N ASP A 245 19.53 1.09 4.60
CA ASP A 245 20.74 0.81 5.41
C ASP A 245 20.36 0.32 6.82
N ILE A 246 19.35 0.95 7.44
CA ILE A 246 18.82 0.53 8.74
C ILE A 246 18.24 -0.88 8.66
N GLN A 247 17.41 -1.16 7.65
CA GLN A 247 16.79 -2.47 7.47
C GLN A 247 17.81 -3.59 7.18
N ASP A 248 18.88 -3.28 6.47
CA ASP A 248 19.94 -4.25 6.19
C ASP A 248 20.87 -4.48 7.39
N GLY A 249 21.07 -3.47 8.24
CA GLY A 249 21.96 -3.52 9.41
C GLY A 249 21.29 -3.91 10.72
N HIS A 250 19.97 -3.78 10.86
CA HIS A 250 19.22 -3.94 12.10
C HIS A 250 17.95 -4.76 11.92
N LYS A 251 17.44 -5.26 13.05
CA LYS A 251 16.15 -5.95 13.09
C LYS A 251 15.00 -4.94 13.13
N VAL A 252 14.44 -4.59 11.97
CA VAL A 252 13.18 -3.84 11.86
C VAL A 252 12.01 -4.81 11.94
N THR A 253 10.99 -4.48 12.75
CA THR A 253 9.83 -5.36 13.00
C THR A 253 8.55 -4.86 12.35
N SER A 254 8.38 -3.55 12.24
CA SER A 254 7.29 -2.93 11.48
C SER A 254 7.78 -1.64 10.82
N ALA A 255 7.15 -1.26 9.70
CA ALA A 255 7.43 0.01 9.05
C ALA A 255 6.23 0.52 8.25
N SER A 256 6.05 1.84 8.24
CA SER A 256 5.10 2.56 7.41
C SER A 256 5.73 3.81 6.81
N ALA A 257 5.31 4.15 5.59
CA ALA A 257 5.60 5.44 5.02
C ALA A 257 4.72 6.52 5.65
N VAL A 258 5.29 7.67 5.99
CA VAL A 258 4.51 8.83 6.42
C VAL A 258 3.86 9.46 5.18
N LYS A 259 2.58 9.79 5.28
CA LYS A 259 1.76 10.26 4.18
C LYS A 259 0.99 11.54 4.52
N TYR A 260 -0.25 11.63 4.08
CA TYR A 260 -1.03 12.87 4.07
C TYR A 260 -1.62 13.26 5.43
N GLY A 261 -1.77 12.33 6.36
CA GLY A 261 -2.17 12.59 7.75
C GLY A 261 -0.99 12.67 8.73
N GLY A 262 0.23 12.79 8.21
CA GLY A 262 1.43 12.98 9.00
C GLY A 262 1.85 11.78 9.83
N VAL A 263 2.76 12.03 10.77
CA VAL A 263 3.32 10.99 11.63
C VAL A 263 2.29 10.39 12.59
N VAL A 264 1.32 11.18 13.05
CA VAL A 264 0.28 10.71 14.00
C VAL A 264 -0.68 9.76 13.31
N GLU A 265 -1.07 9.99 12.04
CA GLU A 265 -1.83 9.00 11.28
C GLU A 265 -1.09 7.67 11.16
N SER A 266 0.19 7.70 10.77
CA SER A 266 1.00 6.49 10.63
C SER A 266 1.09 5.71 11.94
N LEU A 267 1.28 6.40 13.08
CA LEU A 267 1.29 5.80 14.40
C LEU A 267 -0.07 5.20 14.77
N ALA A 268 -1.17 5.94 14.56
CA ALA A 268 -2.52 5.47 14.85
C ALA A 268 -2.85 4.17 14.07
N LEU A 269 -2.62 4.17 12.76
CA LEU A 269 -2.86 3.00 11.91
C LEU A 269 -2.02 1.79 12.35
N ALA A 270 -0.78 2.00 12.80
CA ALA A 270 0.08 0.93 13.26
C ALA A 270 -0.42 0.25 14.54
N THR A 271 -1.21 0.94 15.37
CA THR A 271 -1.78 0.37 16.61
C THR A 271 -2.93 -0.61 16.35
N PHE A 272 -3.67 -0.47 15.24
CA PHE A 272 -4.97 -1.14 15.03
C PHE A 272 -4.84 -2.65 14.84
N GLY A 273 -3.88 -3.11 14.05
CA GLY A 273 -3.80 -4.51 13.62
C GLY A 273 -3.62 -5.52 14.75
N ASN A 274 -2.93 -5.16 15.82
CA ASN A 274 -2.65 -6.02 16.95
C ASN A 274 -3.15 -5.46 18.30
N HIS A 275 -3.80 -4.29 18.31
CA HIS A 275 -4.18 -3.54 19.50
C HIS A 275 -2.97 -3.28 20.42
N ILE A 276 -1.84 -2.97 19.82
CA ILE A 276 -0.61 -2.57 20.51
C ILE A 276 -0.50 -1.05 20.38
N GLY A 277 -0.48 -0.35 21.50
CA GLY A 277 -0.40 1.09 21.53
C GLY A 277 1.01 1.63 21.42
N ALA A 278 1.15 2.93 21.65
CA ALA A 278 2.44 3.61 21.64
C ALA A 278 2.44 4.82 22.55
N GLU A 279 3.62 5.12 23.11
CA GLU A 279 3.90 6.38 23.78
C GLU A 279 5.07 7.06 23.08
N VAL A 280 4.82 8.25 22.51
CA VAL A 280 5.78 8.99 21.72
C VAL A 280 5.88 10.45 22.13
N THR A 281 7.06 11.03 21.92
CA THR A 281 7.31 12.46 22.02
C THR A 281 7.82 12.96 20.69
N LEU A 282 7.04 13.80 20.04
CA LEU A 282 7.37 14.44 18.79
C LEU A 282 7.99 15.82 19.05
N PRO A 283 9.04 16.22 18.32
CA PRO A 283 9.68 17.53 18.52
C PRO A 283 8.76 18.69 18.15
N GLU A 284 7.90 18.51 17.16
CA GLU A 284 6.98 19.50 16.62
C GLU A 284 5.57 18.93 16.58
N LEU A 285 4.78 19.20 17.63
CA LEU A 285 3.40 18.71 17.70
C LEU A 285 2.49 19.40 16.68
N GLU A 286 2.74 20.67 16.41
CA GLU A 286 1.93 21.50 15.51
C GLU A 286 1.83 20.90 14.10
N THR A 287 2.88 20.28 13.63
CA THR A 287 2.97 19.67 12.28
C THR A 287 2.77 18.15 12.28
N ALA A 288 2.40 17.56 13.41
CA ALA A 288 2.31 16.10 13.55
C ALA A 288 1.24 15.43 12.67
N LEU A 289 0.23 16.19 12.22
CA LEU A 289 -0.81 15.78 11.28
C LEU A 289 -0.64 16.42 9.89
N THR A 290 0.47 17.10 9.65
CA THR A 290 0.78 17.70 8.35
C THR A 290 1.28 16.63 7.39
N ALA A 291 0.87 16.73 6.13
CA ALA A 291 1.32 15.83 5.08
C ALA A 291 2.85 15.87 4.90
N GLN A 292 3.46 14.70 4.90
CA GLN A 292 4.89 14.53 4.65
C GLN A 292 5.10 13.30 3.76
N LEU A 293 5.96 13.40 2.78
CA LEU A 293 6.25 12.31 1.87
C LEU A 293 7.74 11.95 1.87
N GLY A 294 8.03 10.68 1.67
CA GLY A 294 9.39 10.16 1.71
C GLY A 294 9.99 10.02 3.11
N GLY A 295 9.16 10.04 4.16
CA GLY A 295 9.53 9.76 5.54
C GLY A 295 9.00 8.41 6.02
N PHE A 296 9.48 7.94 7.19
CA PHE A 296 9.16 6.61 7.71
C PHE A 296 8.96 6.62 9.23
N VAL A 297 7.99 5.83 9.69
CA VAL A 297 7.88 5.38 11.09
C VAL A 297 8.13 3.88 11.11
N PHE A 298 9.00 3.42 12.01
CA PHE A 298 9.32 2.00 12.13
C PHE A 298 9.66 1.60 13.56
N THR A 299 9.61 0.30 13.83
CA THR A 299 9.95 -0.26 15.15
C THR A 299 11.12 -1.22 15.09
N SER A 300 11.86 -1.27 16.19
CA SER A 300 12.94 -2.21 16.40
C SER A 300 13.11 -2.53 17.90
N PRO A 301 13.44 -3.78 18.26
CA PRO A 301 13.88 -4.10 19.62
C PRO A 301 15.29 -3.59 19.93
N GLU A 302 16.03 -3.12 18.94
CA GLU A 302 17.41 -2.65 19.06
C GLU A 302 17.47 -1.14 19.26
N ASP A 303 18.55 -0.66 19.90
CA ASP A 303 18.87 0.77 19.91
C ASP A 303 19.68 1.12 18.65
N ILE A 304 19.08 1.94 17.79
CA ILE A 304 19.65 2.34 16.50
C ILE A 304 20.15 3.78 16.60
N SER A 305 21.42 3.99 16.35
CA SER A 305 22.04 5.32 16.31
C SER A 305 21.86 6.01 14.96
N GLY A 306 21.89 7.34 14.95
CA GLY A 306 21.80 8.13 13.70
C GLY A 306 20.39 8.32 13.17
N VAL A 307 19.36 7.87 13.90
CA VAL A 307 17.94 8.10 13.60
C VAL A 307 17.19 8.53 14.86
N SER A 308 16.14 9.33 14.70
CA SER A 308 15.37 9.85 15.84
C SER A 308 14.51 8.77 16.48
N LYS A 309 14.82 8.38 17.69
CA LYS A 309 13.95 7.57 18.56
C LYS A 309 12.89 8.49 19.17
N ILE A 310 11.63 8.26 18.85
CA ILE A 310 10.52 9.11 19.31
C ILE A 310 9.72 8.49 20.44
N GLY A 311 9.90 7.21 20.77
CA GLY A 311 9.16 6.56 21.85
C GLY A 311 9.26 5.05 21.83
N GLN A 312 8.25 4.41 22.40
CA GLN A 312 8.14 2.95 22.44
C GLN A 312 6.69 2.49 22.26
N THR A 313 6.52 1.26 21.78
CA THR A 313 5.23 0.59 21.74
C THR A 313 4.77 0.20 23.15
N ALA A 314 3.45 0.21 23.37
CA ALA A 314 2.82 -0.04 24.68
C ALA A 314 1.84 -1.24 24.59
N ALA A 315 1.62 -1.90 25.73
CA ALA A 315 0.70 -3.05 25.79
C ALA A 315 -0.78 -2.64 25.70
N ASP A 316 -1.12 -1.45 26.20
CA ASP A 316 -2.47 -0.93 26.17
C ASP A 316 -2.80 -0.36 24.80
N PHE A 317 -4.03 -0.57 24.33
CA PHE A 317 -4.48 -0.08 23.03
C PHE A 317 -4.80 1.43 23.08
N THR A 318 -3.75 2.23 23.25
CA THR A 318 -3.80 3.69 23.30
C THR A 318 -2.63 4.28 22.51
N LEU A 319 -2.81 5.48 21.98
CA LEU A 319 -1.74 6.27 21.38
C LEU A 319 -1.52 7.52 22.24
N THR A 320 -0.40 7.59 22.93
CA THR A 320 -0.01 8.77 23.71
C THR A 320 1.03 9.57 22.95
N VAL A 321 0.71 10.82 22.61
CA VAL A 321 1.58 11.75 21.87
C VAL A 321 1.79 12.99 22.74
N ASN A 322 3.04 13.29 23.09
CA ASN A 322 3.42 14.44 23.92
C ASN A 322 2.58 14.54 25.22
N GLY A 323 2.26 13.39 25.85
CA GLY A 323 1.47 13.30 27.07
C GLY A 323 -0.06 13.36 26.87
N VAL A 324 -0.55 13.51 25.64
CA VAL A 324 -1.98 13.42 25.32
C VAL A 324 -2.31 11.99 24.91
N THR A 325 -3.18 11.32 25.67
CA THR A 325 -3.57 9.93 25.41
C THR A 325 -4.86 9.87 24.59
N LEU A 326 -4.79 9.18 23.47
CA LEU A 326 -5.88 8.91 22.55
C LEU A 326 -6.32 7.45 22.69
N ASP A 327 -7.62 7.21 22.80
CA ASP A 327 -8.20 5.87 22.91
C ASP A 327 -8.16 5.14 21.56
N GLY A 328 -7.49 3.99 21.48
CA GLY A 328 -7.32 3.22 20.25
C GLY A 328 -8.65 2.72 19.65
N HIS A 329 -9.63 2.35 20.48
CA HIS A 329 -10.95 1.96 20.00
C HIS A 329 -11.70 3.13 19.36
N LYS A 330 -11.56 4.33 19.92
CA LYS A 330 -12.17 5.55 19.37
C LYS A 330 -11.53 5.92 18.04
N LEU A 331 -10.21 5.82 17.93
CA LEU A 331 -9.47 6.07 16.70
C LEU A 331 -9.86 5.05 15.61
N ASP A 332 -9.87 3.76 15.94
CA ASP A 332 -10.25 2.69 15.01
C ASP A 332 -11.72 2.85 14.54
N SER A 333 -12.64 3.17 15.45
CA SER A 333 -14.05 3.42 15.10
C SER A 333 -14.21 4.59 14.13
N ALA A 334 -13.44 5.66 14.29
CA ALA A 334 -13.46 6.80 13.37
C ALA A 334 -12.91 6.40 11.99
N PHE A 335 -11.84 5.60 11.96
CA PHE A 335 -11.22 5.11 10.73
C PHE A 335 -12.14 4.14 9.97
N GLN A 336 -12.78 3.17 10.65
CA GLN A 336 -13.64 2.17 10.02
C GLN A 336 -15.01 2.73 9.62
N GLY A 337 -15.58 3.68 10.39
CA GLY A 337 -16.98 4.05 10.30
C GLY A 337 -17.37 4.85 9.06
N LYS A 338 -16.41 5.51 8.39
CA LYS A 338 -16.75 6.48 7.32
C LYS A 338 -17.43 5.85 6.10
N LEU A 339 -17.00 4.67 5.70
CA LEU A 339 -17.54 3.95 4.54
C LEU A 339 -18.47 2.80 4.91
N GLU A 340 -18.78 2.60 6.19
CA GLU A 340 -19.58 1.45 6.67
C GLU A 340 -21.01 1.43 6.08
N GLU A 341 -21.60 2.60 5.83
CA GLU A 341 -22.93 2.70 5.22
C GLU A 341 -22.94 2.22 3.75
N VAL A 342 -21.83 2.43 3.02
CA VAL A 342 -21.72 2.10 1.59
C VAL A 342 -21.08 0.73 1.37
N TYR A 343 -20.06 0.40 2.16
CA TYR A 343 -19.31 -0.85 2.13
C TYR A 343 -19.26 -1.45 3.54
N PRO A 344 -20.36 -2.07 4.01
CA PRO A 344 -20.42 -2.60 5.36
C PRO A 344 -19.38 -3.70 5.59
N THR A 345 -18.74 -3.65 6.74
CA THR A 345 -17.79 -4.68 7.20
C THR A 345 -18.51 -5.79 7.98
N GLU A 346 -19.72 -5.51 8.50
CA GLU A 346 -20.59 -6.45 9.20
C GLU A 346 -21.94 -6.52 8.52
N PHE A 347 -22.53 -7.71 8.45
CA PHE A 347 -23.87 -7.90 7.91
C PHE A 347 -24.87 -8.01 9.04
N ALA A 348 -25.91 -7.13 9.04
CA ALA A 348 -26.95 -7.02 10.06
C ALA A 348 -27.78 -8.31 10.30
N GLN A 349 -27.58 -9.34 9.53
CA GLN A 349 -28.26 -10.65 9.63
C GLN A 349 -27.30 -11.81 9.86
N ALA A 350 -26.13 -11.59 10.44
CA ALA A 350 -25.33 -12.69 10.94
C ALA A 350 -26.17 -13.45 11.97
N LYS A 351 -26.69 -14.62 11.58
CA LYS A 351 -27.19 -15.59 12.55
C LYS A 351 -26.07 -15.85 13.53
N GLU A 352 -26.41 -16.14 14.80
CA GLU A 352 -25.43 -16.64 15.74
C GLU A 352 -24.58 -17.70 15.02
N LEU A 353 -23.30 -17.39 14.83
CA LEU A 353 -22.38 -18.34 14.26
C LEU A 353 -22.24 -19.47 15.28
N GLU A 354 -22.52 -20.72 14.87
CA GLU A 354 -22.18 -21.86 15.69
C GLU A 354 -20.67 -21.80 15.99
N GLU A 355 -20.31 -21.86 17.26
CA GLU A 355 -18.91 -22.03 17.63
C GLU A 355 -18.41 -23.33 17.00
N VAL A 356 -17.60 -23.21 15.97
CA VAL A 356 -16.87 -24.34 15.43
C VAL A 356 -15.63 -24.54 16.30
N PRO A 357 -15.57 -25.60 17.11
CA PRO A 357 -14.40 -25.84 17.95
C PRO A 357 -13.16 -25.99 17.07
N ALA A 358 -12.10 -25.30 17.42
CA ALA A 358 -10.81 -25.48 16.74
C ALA A 358 -10.38 -26.96 16.95
N VAL A 359 -10.37 -27.73 15.89
CA VAL A 359 -9.87 -29.12 15.92
C VAL A 359 -8.35 -29.03 15.81
N ALA A 360 -7.68 -29.00 16.96
CA ALA A 360 -6.24 -29.26 17.01
C ALA A 360 -6.05 -30.78 17.09
N SER A 361 -5.62 -31.38 15.99
CA SER A 361 -5.27 -32.80 15.96
C SER A 361 -3.85 -32.98 15.46
N ASP A 362 -2.98 -33.54 16.27
CA ASP A 362 -1.66 -33.99 15.85
C ASP A 362 -1.73 -35.33 15.03
N ALA A 363 -2.93 -35.85 14.84
CA ALA A 363 -3.14 -37.07 14.10
C ALA A 363 -3.00 -36.84 12.59
N VAL A 364 -1.94 -37.33 12.01
CA VAL A 364 -1.77 -37.37 10.55
C VAL A 364 -2.65 -38.54 10.02
N ILE A 365 -3.69 -38.22 9.26
CA ILE A 365 -4.50 -39.19 8.57
C ILE A 365 -3.65 -39.79 7.45
N LYS A 366 -3.27 -41.08 7.61
CA LYS A 366 -2.53 -41.84 6.60
C LYS A 366 -3.46 -42.70 5.81
N ALA A 367 -3.19 -42.85 4.50
CA ALA A 367 -3.87 -43.83 3.68
C ALA A 367 -3.64 -45.26 4.24
N LYS A 368 -4.64 -46.12 4.14
CA LYS A 368 -4.54 -47.54 4.58
C LYS A 368 -3.51 -48.31 3.77
N GLU A 369 -3.42 -48.00 2.50
CA GLU A 369 -2.42 -48.50 1.57
C GLU A 369 -1.53 -47.37 1.09
N THR A 370 -0.24 -47.53 1.19
CA THR A 370 0.76 -46.54 0.75
C THR A 370 1.62 -47.14 -0.34
N VAL A 371 1.89 -46.35 -1.35
CA VAL A 371 2.87 -46.65 -2.41
C VAL A 371 3.99 -45.62 -2.32
N GLU A 372 5.21 -46.04 -2.59
CA GLU A 372 6.39 -45.17 -2.48
C GLU A 372 6.29 -43.99 -3.42
N LYS A 373 5.80 -44.19 -4.64
CA LYS A 373 5.63 -43.15 -5.65
C LYS A 373 4.31 -43.42 -6.42
N PRO A 374 3.20 -42.75 -6.02
CA PRO A 374 1.94 -42.89 -6.73
C PRO A 374 2.04 -42.34 -8.15
N VAL A 375 1.42 -43.04 -9.10
CA VAL A 375 1.32 -42.58 -10.50
C VAL A 375 -0.07 -42.00 -10.74
N VAL A 376 -0.12 -40.75 -11.21
CA VAL A 376 -1.34 -40.02 -11.54
C VAL A 376 -1.45 -39.89 -13.03
N TYR A 377 -2.58 -40.30 -13.59
CA TYR A 377 -2.87 -40.18 -15.00
C TYR A 377 -3.86 -39.01 -15.21
N ILE A 378 -3.48 -38.03 -16.05
CA ILE A 378 -4.30 -36.87 -16.40
C ILE A 378 -4.60 -36.92 -17.89
N PRO A 379 -5.83 -37.32 -18.32
CA PRO A 379 -6.22 -37.22 -19.72
C PRO A 379 -6.50 -35.76 -20.09
N VAL A 380 -5.92 -35.30 -21.18
CA VAL A 380 -6.08 -33.92 -21.69
C VAL A 380 -6.84 -33.98 -23.01
N PHE A 381 -8.08 -33.50 -23.01
CA PHE A 381 -8.93 -33.40 -24.19
C PHE A 381 -8.87 -31.99 -24.80
N PRO A 382 -9.28 -31.80 -26.07
CA PRO A 382 -9.45 -30.47 -26.63
C PRO A 382 -10.39 -29.62 -25.75
N GLY A 383 -9.88 -28.47 -25.25
CA GLY A 383 -10.61 -27.58 -24.33
C GLY A 383 -10.42 -27.89 -22.83
N THR A 384 -9.62 -28.88 -22.46
CA THR A 384 -9.22 -29.07 -21.06
C THR A 384 -8.41 -27.88 -20.57
N ASN A 385 -8.69 -27.44 -19.35
CA ASN A 385 -7.98 -26.38 -18.64
C ASN A 385 -7.41 -26.90 -17.33
N SER A 386 -6.38 -26.19 -16.81
CA SER A 386 -5.77 -26.47 -15.49
C SER A 386 -5.10 -27.83 -15.36
N GLU A 387 -4.78 -28.50 -16.45
CA GLU A 387 -4.05 -29.78 -16.45
C GLU A 387 -2.66 -29.62 -15.85
N TYR A 388 -1.96 -28.52 -16.13
CA TYR A 388 -0.64 -28.21 -15.55
C TYR A 388 -0.73 -27.89 -14.07
N ASP A 389 -1.77 -27.18 -13.64
CA ASP A 389 -1.98 -26.87 -12.22
C ASP A 389 -2.29 -28.14 -11.42
N SER A 390 -3.09 -29.04 -12.00
CA SER A 390 -3.40 -30.36 -11.44
C SER A 390 -2.14 -31.21 -11.33
N ALA A 391 -1.35 -31.28 -12.39
CA ALA A 391 -0.07 -32.01 -12.40
C ALA A 391 0.84 -31.51 -11.28
N LYS A 392 1.03 -30.18 -11.19
CA LYS A 392 1.85 -29.54 -10.16
C LYS A 392 1.39 -29.87 -8.75
N ALA A 393 0.08 -29.94 -8.49
CA ALA A 393 -0.45 -30.28 -7.18
C ALA A 393 -0.07 -31.69 -6.74
N PHE A 394 -0.17 -32.67 -7.66
CA PHE A 394 0.22 -34.06 -7.38
C PHE A 394 1.74 -34.24 -7.27
N GLU A 395 2.51 -33.58 -8.13
CA GLU A 395 3.98 -33.62 -8.10
C GLU A 395 4.54 -33.06 -6.79
N LYS A 396 3.93 -32.02 -6.23
CA LYS A 396 4.30 -31.47 -4.93
C LYS A 396 4.17 -32.48 -3.78
N GLU A 397 3.23 -33.41 -3.87
CA GLU A 397 3.01 -34.46 -2.90
C GLU A 397 3.80 -35.73 -3.23
N GLY A 398 4.72 -35.68 -4.20
CA GLY A 398 5.64 -36.75 -4.54
C GLY A 398 5.13 -37.76 -5.57
N ALA A 399 4.02 -37.49 -6.24
CA ALA A 399 3.49 -38.34 -7.29
C ALA A 399 4.26 -38.20 -8.60
N GLU A 400 4.22 -39.23 -9.43
CA GLU A 400 4.59 -39.19 -10.85
C GLU A 400 3.34 -38.86 -11.67
N VAL A 401 3.39 -37.85 -12.52
CA VAL A 401 2.24 -37.42 -13.32
C VAL A 401 2.44 -37.70 -14.79
N ASN A 402 1.48 -38.43 -15.38
CA ASN A 402 1.39 -38.72 -16.80
C ASN A 402 0.24 -37.91 -17.41
N MET A 403 0.54 -36.79 -18.08
CA MET A 403 -0.43 -36.05 -18.89
C MET A 403 -0.46 -36.62 -20.29
N VAL A 404 -1.62 -37.11 -20.72
CA VAL A 404 -1.77 -37.72 -22.05
C VAL A 404 -2.82 -36.96 -22.87
N PRO A 405 -2.40 -36.25 -23.93
CA PRO A 405 -3.32 -35.54 -24.81
C PRO A 405 -4.08 -36.56 -25.71
N PHE A 406 -5.40 -36.38 -25.73
CA PHE A 406 -6.29 -37.11 -26.66
C PHE A 406 -6.63 -36.18 -27.82
N VAL A 407 -5.97 -36.36 -28.94
CA VAL A 407 -6.16 -35.49 -30.11
C VAL A 407 -7.17 -36.08 -31.10
N THR A 408 -7.33 -37.40 -31.16
CA THR A 408 -8.33 -38.12 -31.96
C THR A 408 -8.74 -39.40 -31.27
N LEU A 409 -10.05 -39.68 -31.28
CA LEU A 409 -10.60 -41.00 -30.96
C LEU A 409 -10.85 -41.72 -32.28
N HIS A 410 -9.95 -42.60 -32.68
CA HIS A 410 -10.14 -43.55 -33.74
C HIS A 410 -10.01 -44.97 -33.23
#